data_28c51a0edb60f271a95bcff1ccf6161c
#
_entry.id   28c51a0edb60f271a95bcff1ccf6161c
#
_cell.length_a   1.000
_cell.length_b   1.000
_cell.length_c   1.000
_cell.angle_alpha   90.00
_cell.angle_beta   90.00
_cell.angle_gamma   90.00
#
_symmetry.space_group_name_H-M   'P 1'
#
loop_
_entity.id
_entity.type
_entity.pdbx_description
1 polymer ?
#
loop_
_entity_poly.entity_id
_entity_poly.type
_entity_poly.pdbx_seq_one_letter_code
_entity_poly.pdbx_strand_id
1 'polypeptide(L)'
;GNVLLTTGSKELAAYGVVTDQSRLYARVLSTEESVAQSRALGFEGRRLIAMQDPCSEELNLAMLRQIRARWLVTKASGAAGGFQEKLAAARRAGARVVVIRRPREETGLSLRELAEKLTGMPEDREVFLVGLGMGTRAGMTGEAIRALEEAQVFFGAKRMLEAVEDFPGEKIPEYRAGPIVEEILRREESRFAVILSGDPGFYSGAAQLRARLEEVPYVKVKTICGISSAAWLCAKLGKSWQDAAIMSLHGRSGSLAGAVRRHRKVFAIAGDNVGELTEELCACGLGSAQVSVGSNLSYEDETIVCGRASELRGRDFPPLSCLLVEYKGAGGVPVTQGLPDESFLRGSVPMTKEEVRSVSLSKLRLTEDAVVYDVGAGTGSVSVEAALLAWRGRVYAIERKEEGCALIRENCRRLAASNVEVIAGSAPEALVTLPAPTHVFIGGSGGTMGETVRCILQKNPLARVVINAIALETLSQVLALSRELPLSNLEVVQIAAARTKEIGGYHMMNGGNPVFICSFGG
;
A
#
# COMPACT_ATOMS: atom_id res chain seq x y z
N GLY A 1 -67.54 -10.42 -11.18
CA GLY A 1 -66.95 -9.86 -9.98
C GLY A 1 -66.24 -8.55 -10.27
N ASN A 2 -65.88 -7.82 -9.24
CA ASN A 2 -65.21 -6.52 -9.37
C ASN A 2 -63.79 -6.63 -9.91
N VAL A 3 -63.33 -5.57 -10.55
CA VAL A 3 -62.01 -5.47 -11.21
C VAL A 3 -61.27 -4.27 -10.62
N LEU A 4 -60.08 -4.46 -10.14
CA LEU A 4 -59.18 -3.38 -9.76
C LEU A 4 -58.23 -3.06 -10.92
N LEU A 5 -58.29 -1.85 -11.43
CA LEU A 5 -57.45 -1.32 -12.49
C LEU A 5 -56.30 -0.51 -11.84
N THR A 6 -55.06 -0.92 -12.07
CA THR A 6 -53.84 -0.25 -11.58
C THR A 6 -52.92 0.16 -12.76
N THR A 7 -53.51 0.52 -13.87
CA THR A 7 -52.83 0.86 -15.14
C THR A 7 -52.51 2.35 -15.29
N GLY A 8 -53.03 3.17 -14.37
CA GLY A 8 -52.87 4.64 -14.40
C GLY A 8 -54.01 5.33 -15.15
N SER A 9 -54.21 6.65 -14.92
CA SER A 9 -55.33 7.45 -15.45
C SER A 9 -55.39 7.49 -17.00
N LYS A 10 -54.25 7.54 -17.65
CA LYS A 10 -54.15 7.63 -19.13
C LYS A 10 -54.69 6.41 -19.87
N GLU A 11 -54.71 5.25 -19.22
CA GLU A 11 -55.18 4.01 -19.87
C GLU A 11 -56.65 3.69 -19.56
N LEU A 12 -57.29 4.44 -18.67
CA LEU A 12 -58.68 4.14 -18.24
C LEU A 12 -59.68 4.22 -19.38
N ALA A 13 -59.47 5.07 -20.39
CA ALA A 13 -60.32 5.18 -21.55
C ALA A 13 -60.48 3.85 -22.31
N ALA A 14 -59.43 3.01 -22.34
CA ALA A 14 -59.46 1.71 -23.00
C ALA A 14 -60.48 0.72 -22.40
N TYR A 15 -60.89 0.93 -21.15
CA TYR A 15 -61.87 0.07 -20.45
C TYR A 15 -63.33 0.54 -20.69
N GLY A 16 -63.55 1.58 -21.49
CA GLY A 16 -64.88 2.05 -21.90
C GLY A 16 -65.69 0.99 -22.65
N VAL A 17 -65.05 -0.02 -23.21
CA VAL A 17 -65.68 -1.16 -23.91
C VAL A 17 -66.34 -2.17 -22.95
N VAL A 18 -66.09 -2.06 -21.66
CA VAL A 18 -66.67 -2.98 -20.65
C VAL A 18 -68.13 -2.56 -20.40
N THR A 19 -69.07 -3.44 -20.71
CA THR A 19 -70.52 -3.18 -20.64
C THR A 19 -71.00 -2.79 -19.25
N ASP A 20 -70.47 -3.40 -18.19
CA ASP A 20 -70.82 -3.11 -16.79
C ASP A 20 -69.72 -2.34 -16.09
N GLN A 21 -69.68 -1.04 -16.29
CA GLN A 21 -68.72 -0.09 -15.70
C GLN A 21 -68.81 0.01 -14.18
N SER A 22 -69.93 -0.40 -13.56
CA SER A 22 -70.13 -0.33 -12.11
C SER A 22 -69.19 -1.23 -11.33
N ARG A 23 -68.62 -2.23 -12.01
CA ARG A 23 -67.67 -3.23 -11.42
C ARG A 23 -66.22 -2.80 -11.51
N LEU A 24 -65.90 -1.73 -12.20
CA LEU A 24 -64.54 -1.24 -12.38
C LEU A 24 -64.17 -0.26 -11.26
N TYR A 25 -63.04 -0.53 -10.62
CA TYR A 25 -62.42 0.32 -9.63
C TYR A 25 -61.04 0.76 -10.15
N ALA A 26 -60.81 2.04 -10.24
CA ALA A 26 -59.58 2.59 -10.74
C ALA A 26 -58.69 3.08 -9.59
N ARG A 27 -57.42 2.64 -9.56
CA ARG A 27 -56.39 3.23 -8.72
C ARG A 27 -55.42 4.02 -9.58
N VAL A 28 -55.31 5.30 -9.24
CA VAL A 28 -54.54 6.30 -9.99
C VAL A 28 -53.69 7.14 -9.03
N LEU A 29 -52.73 7.86 -9.59
CA LEU A 29 -51.92 8.79 -8.77
C LEU A 29 -52.82 9.88 -8.17
N SER A 30 -52.45 10.35 -6.97
CA SER A 30 -53.17 11.40 -6.23
C SER A 30 -52.92 12.82 -6.79
N THR A 31 -52.54 12.94 -8.06
CA THR A 31 -52.38 14.25 -8.72
C THR A 31 -53.72 14.77 -9.22
N GLU A 32 -53.88 16.08 -9.18
CA GLU A 32 -55.12 16.75 -9.66
C GLU A 32 -55.50 16.33 -11.09
N GLU A 33 -54.50 16.27 -11.97
CA GLU A 33 -54.67 15.83 -13.36
C GLU A 33 -55.20 14.38 -13.46
N SER A 34 -54.59 13.45 -12.74
CA SER A 34 -54.97 12.02 -12.76
C SER A 34 -56.39 11.81 -12.22
N VAL A 35 -56.78 12.53 -11.19
CA VAL A 35 -58.11 12.49 -10.60
C VAL A 35 -59.12 13.09 -11.55
N ALA A 36 -58.85 14.27 -12.15
CA ALA A 36 -59.72 14.92 -13.11
C ALA A 36 -59.99 14.06 -14.37
N GLN A 37 -58.94 13.48 -14.96
CA GLN A 37 -59.04 12.56 -16.08
C GLN A 37 -59.91 11.33 -15.75
N SER A 38 -59.71 10.75 -14.56
CA SER A 38 -60.49 9.57 -14.15
C SER A 38 -61.96 9.91 -13.93
N ARG A 39 -62.27 11.07 -13.33
CA ARG A 39 -63.65 11.57 -13.15
C ARG A 39 -64.35 11.80 -14.46
N ALA A 40 -63.69 12.38 -15.47
CA ALA A 40 -64.22 12.58 -16.81
C ALA A 40 -64.65 11.27 -17.49
N LEU A 41 -64.03 10.14 -17.09
CA LEU A 41 -64.37 8.79 -17.57
C LEU A 41 -65.39 8.06 -16.67
N GLY A 42 -66.02 8.74 -15.72
CA GLY A 42 -67.07 8.20 -14.87
C GLY A 42 -66.55 7.40 -13.65
N PHE A 43 -65.27 7.47 -13.32
CA PHE A 43 -64.75 6.89 -12.09
C PHE A 43 -64.85 7.92 -10.96
N GLU A 44 -65.77 7.70 -10.03
CA GLU A 44 -66.02 8.61 -8.92
C GLU A 44 -66.41 7.85 -7.63
N GLY A 45 -66.42 8.55 -6.50
CA GLY A 45 -66.75 7.99 -5.19
C GLY A 45 -65.88 6.78 -4.83
N ARG A 46 -66.52 5.66 -4.45
CA ARG A 46 -65.84 4.43 -4.03
C ARG A 46 -65.11 3.73 -5.18
N ARG A 47 -65.34 4.09 -6.41
CA ARG A 47 -64.71 3.48 -7.59
C ARG A 47 -63.42 4.17 -8.02
N LEU A 48 -63.07 5.30 -7.42
CA LEU A 48 -61.84 6.01 -7.66
C LEU A 48 -60.96 5.99 -6.39
N ILE A 49 -59.80 5.37 -6.50
CA ILE A 49 -58.79 5.28 -5.42
C ILE A 49 -57.58 6.10 -5.86
N ALA A 50 -57.41 7.28 -5.27
CA ALA A 50 -56.28 8.16 -5.58
C ALA A 50 -55.18 7.98 -4.50
N MET A 51 -54.02 7.47 -4.89
CA MET A 51 -52.89 7.25 -3.97
C MET A 51 -51.55 7.15 -4.71
N GLN A 52 -50.47 7.37 -3.96
CA GLN A 52 -49.12 7.28 -4.46
C GLN A 52 -48.60 5.85 -4.46
N ASP A 53 -48.07 5.37 -5.59
CA ASP A 53 -47.33 4.09 -5.69
C ASP A 53 -45.84 4.32 -5.36
N PRO A 54 -45.10 3.28 -4.95
CA PRO A 54 -45.51 1.87 -4.75
C PRO A 54 -46.21 1.61 -3.43
N CYS A 55 -47.24 0.75 -3.47
CA CYS A 55 -47.98 0.30 -2.27
C CYS A 55 -47.44 -1.05 -1.78
N SER A 56 -47.42 -1.28 -0.47
CA SER A 56 -47.03 -2.57 0.13
C SER A 56 -47.97 -3.69 -0.27
N GLU A 57 -47.53 -4.95 -0.10
CA GLU A 57 -48.37 -6.13 -0.34
C GLU A 57 -49.65 -6.10 0.52
N GLU A 58 -49.50 -5.75 1.82
CA GLU A 58 -50.64 -5.68 2.76
C GLU A 58 -51.69 -4.67 2.33
N LEU A 59 -51.25 -3.49 1.89
CA LEU A 59 -52.16 -2.44 1.42
C LEU A 59 -52.89 -2.86 0.13
N ASN A 60 -52.17 -3.44 -0.82
CA ASN A 60 -52.76 -4.02 -2.02
C ASN A 60 -53.77 -5.12 -1.69
N LEU A 61 -53.47 -6.00 -0.75
CA LEU A 61 -54.35 -7.08 -0.29
C LEU A 61 -55.62 -6.52 0.36
N ALA A 62 -55.48 -5.53 1.24
CA ALA A 62 -56.62 -4.89 1.91
C ALA A 62 -57.59 -4.23 0.87
N MET A 63 -57.05 -3.53 -0.13
CA MET A 63 -57.86 -2.95 -1.20
C MET A 63 -58.60 -4.03 -2.01
N LEU A 64 -57.94 -5.09 -2.44
CA LEU A 64 -58.55 -6.17 -3.20
C LEU A 64 -59.67 -6.83 -2.41
N ARG A 65 -59.52 -7.04 -1.11
CA ARG A 65 -60.54 -7.63 -0.21
C ARG A 65 -61.71 -6.67 0.03
N GLN A 66 -61.44 -5.38 0.25
CA GLN A 66 -62.47 -4.38 0.53
C GLN A 66 -63.43 -4.21 -0.63
N ILE A 67 -62.92 -4.22 -1.88
CA ILE A 67 -63.77 -4.11 -3.06
C ILE A 67 -64.23 -5.47 -3.58
N ARG A 68 -63.89 -6.57 -2.93
CA ARG A 68 -64.19 -7.95 -3.37
C ARG A 68 -63.76 -8.19 -4.81
N ALA A 69 -62.54 -7.74 -5.16
CA ALA A 69 -62.00 -7.87 -6.50
C ALA A 69 -61.77 -9.32 -6.88
N ARG A 70 -62.29 -9.74 -8.02
CA ARG A 70 -61.97 -11.03 -8.66
C ARG A 70 -60.87 -10.91 -9.71
N TRP A 71 -60.60 -9.71 -10.14
CA TRP A 71 -59.58 -9.41 -11.15
C TRP A 71 -58.75 -8.22 -10.73
N LEU A 72 -57.44 -8.32 -10.96
CA LEU A 72 -56.49 -7.23 -10.91
C LEU A 72 -55.91 -7.04 -12.30
N VAL A 73 -56.00 -5.83 -12.84
CA VAL A 73 -55.36 -5.46 -14.11
C VAL A 73 -54.20 -4.52 -13.79
N THR A 74 -52.98 -4.91 -14.16
CA THR A 74 -51.77 -4.15 -13.88
C THR A 74 -50.82 -4.14 -15.08
N LYS A 75 -49.87 -3.19 -15.11
CA LYS A 75 -48.77 -3.15 -16.08
C LYS A 75 -47.57 -3.90 -15.56
N ALA A 76 -46.72 -4.44 -16.43
CA ALA A 76 -45.42 -4.96 -16.12
C ALA A 76 -44.45 -3.79 -15.85
N SER A 77 -44.54 -3.15 -14.67
CA SER A 77 -43.87 -1.88 -14.34
C SER A 77 -42.56 -2.03 -13.58
N GLY A 78 -42.07 -3.26 -13.37
CA GLY A 78 -40.84 -3.51 -12.60
C GLY A 78 -40.96 -3.18 -11.10
N ALA A 79 -39.81 -3.15 -10.39
CA ALA A 79 -39.77 -2.91 -8.94
C ALA A 79 -40.26 -1.50 -8.56
N ALA A 80 -39.90 -0.47 -9.33
CA ALA A 80 -40.32 0.91 -9.06
C ALA A 80 -41.83 1.11 -9.10
N GLY A 81 -42.59 0.27 -9.81
CA GLY A 81 -44.05 0.32 -9.88
C GLY A 81 -44.77 -0.66 -8.92
N GLY A 82 -44.07 -1.31 -7.99
CA GLY A 82 -44.64 -2.24 -7.02
C GLY A 82 -45.32 -3.44 -7.67
N PHE A 83 -44.77 -3.98 -8.75
CA PHE A 83 -45.41 -5.05 -9.54
C PHE A 83 -45.44 -6.37 -8.76
N GLN A 84 -44.37 -6.73 -8.03
CA GLN A 84 -44.31 -7.96 -7.26
C GLN A 84 -45.27 -7.95 -6.08
N GLU A 85 -45.39 -6.83 -5.38
CA GLU A 85 -46.31 -6.62 -4.25
C GLU A 85 -47.78 -6.74 -4.72
N LYS A 86 -48.10 -6.25 -5.89
CA LYS A 86 -49.41 -6.39 -6.51
C LYS A 86 -49.74 -7.85 -6.83
N LEU A 87 -48.79 -8.59 -7.40
CA LEU A 87 -48.94 -10.01 -7.72
C LEU A 87 -49.11 -10.86 -6.46
N ALA A 88 -48.29 -10.64 -5.45
CA ALA A 88 -48.36 -11.35 -4.17
C ALA A 88 -49.70 -11.11 -3.47
N ALA A 89 -50.14 -9.85 -3.41
CA ALA A 89 -51.44 -9.47 -2.85
C ALA A 89 -52.61 -10.13 -3.61
N ALA A 90 -52.59 -10.16 -4.94
CA ALA A 90 -53.61 -10.78 -5.74
C ALA A 90 -53.70 -12.31 -5.51
N ARG A 91 -52.58 -13.01 -5.41
CA ARG A 91 -52.50 -14.43 -5.05
C ARG A 91 -53.16 -14.72 -3.68
N ARG A 92 -52.84 -13.90 -2.67
CA ARG A 92 -53.41 -14.04 -1.31
C ARG A 92 -54.89 -13.67 -1.24
N ALA A 93 -55.36 -12.77 -2.13
CA ALA A 93 -56.77 -12.42 -2.25
C ALA A 93 -57.59 -13.43 -3.09
N GLY A 94 -56.97 -14.39 -3.76
CA GLY A 94 -57.63 -15.28 -4.72
C GLY A 94 -58.11 -14.55 -6.01
N ALA A 95 -57.55 -13.40 -6.32
CA ALA A 95 -57.89 -12.64 -7.51
C ALA A 95 -57.05 -13.09 -8.72
N ARG A 96 -57.69 -13.19 -9.88
CA ARG A 96 -56.99 -13.43 -11.14
C ARG A 96 -56.29 -12.15 -11.60
N VAL A 97 -55.10 -12.28 -12.21
CA VAL A 97 -54.29 -11.14 -12.64
C VAL A 97 -54.24 -11.09 -14.18
N VAL A 98 -54.49 -9.91 -14.73
CA VAL A 98 -54.24 -9.59 -16.13
C VAL A 98 -53.05 -8.63 -16.16
N VAL A 99 -51.94 -9.06 -16.76
CA VAL A 99 -50.75 -8.25 -16.92
C VAL A 99 -50.67 -7.68 -18.31
N ILE A 100 -50.66 -6.36 -18.41
CA ILE A 100 -50.44 -5.64 -19.68
C ILE A 100 -48.92 -5.51 -19.86
N ARG A 101 -48.39 -6.21 -20.85
CA ARG A 101 -46.97 -6.11 -21.22
C ARG A 101 -46.73 -4.85 -22.07
N ARG A 102 -45.50 -4.40 -22.11
CA ARG A 102 -45.10 -3.33 -23.04
C ARG A 102 -45.29 -3.82 -24.49
N PRO A 103 -45.81 -3.01 -25.38
CA PRO A 103 -46.10 -3.43 -26.77
C PRO A 103 -44.86 -3.81 -27.59
N ARG A 104 -43.72 -3.31 -27.20
CA ARG A 104 -42.38 -3.66 -27.70
C ARG A 104 -41.45 -3.85 -26.52
N GLU A 105 -40.62 -4.89 -26.53
CA GLU A 105 -39.41 -4.90 -25.77
C GLU A 105 -38.54 -3.80 -26.39
N GLU A 106 -38.39 -2.69 -25.69
CA GLU A 106 -37.39 -1.71 -26.06
C GLU A 106 -36.05 -2.38 -25.79
N THR A 107 -35.35 -2.78 -26.84
CA THR A 107 -33.93 -3.10 -26.81
C THR A 107 -33.19 -1.78 -26.62
N GLY A 108 -33.31 -1.22 -25.43
CA GLY A 108 -32.48 -0.11 -24.99
C GLY A 108 -31.10 -0.64 -24.68
N LEU A 109 -30.07 0.13 -24.99
CA LEU A 109 -28.72 -0.15 -24.55
C LEU A 109 -28.67 0.03 -23.02
N SER A 110 -27.99 -0.87 -22.32
CA SER A 110 -27.60 -0.62 -20.94
C SER A 110 -26.75 0.66 -20.88
N LEU A 111 -26.63 1.25 -19.71
CA LEU A 111 -25.78 2.45 -19.53
C LEU A 111 -24.34 2.18 -19.99
N ARG A 112 -23.90 0.95 -19.85
CA ARG A 112 -22.61 0.43 -20.27
C ARG A 112 -22.51 0.29 -21.79
N GLU A 113 -23.45 -0.40 -22.44
CA GLU A 113 -23.51 -0.51 -23.91
C GLU A 113 -23.62 0.86 -24.59
N LEU A 114 -24.33 1.80 -23.93
CA LEU A 114 -24.40 3.18 -24.41
C LEU A 114 -23.03 3.89 -24.26
N ALA A 115 -22.35 3.72 -23.14
CA ALA A 115 -21.01 4.27 -22.93
C ALA A 115 -20.02 3.68 -23.94
N GLU A 116 -20.03 2.37 -24.15
CA GLU A 116 -19.21 1.67 -25.15
C GLU A 116 -19.48 2.21 -26.57
N LYS A 117 -20.75 2.33 -26.95
CA LYS A 117 -21.14 2.85 -28.26
C LYS A 117 -20.74 4.32 -28.47
N LEU A 118 -20.71 5.11 -27.41
CA LEU A 118 -20.30 6.51 -27.44
C LEU A 118 -18.78 6.69 -27.36
N THR A 119 -18.08 5.79 -26.68
CA THR A 119 -16.64 5.90 -26.42
C THR A 119 -15.80 4.94 -27.24
N GLY A 120 -16.41 3.93 -27.91
CA GLY A 120 -15.70 2.87 -28.63
C GLY A 120 -14.97 1.88 -27.72
N MET A 121 -15.29 1.84 -26.41
CA MET A 121 -14.61 0.96 -25.45
C MET A 121 -15.28 -0.42 -25.40
N PRO A 122 -14.52 -1.53 -25.35
CA PRO A 122 -15.06 -2.88 -25.23
C PRO A 122 -15.78 -3.11 -23.88
N GLU A 123 -16.78 -4.00 -23.89
CA GLU A 123 -17.71 -4.22 -22.78
C GLU A 123 -17.06 -4.56 -21.44
N ASP A 124 -16.10 -5.49 -21.42
CA ASP A 124 -15.38 -5.94 -20.23
C ASP A 124 -13.90 -6.12 -20.55
N ARG A 125 -13.07 -5.41 -19.83
CA ARG A 125 -11.63 -5.61 -19.91
C ARG A 125 -11.17 -6.44 -18.72
N GLU A 126 -10.54 -7.57 -19.00
CA GLU A 126 -9.96 -8.44 -18.00
C GLU A 126 -8.44 -8.34 -18.06
N VAL A 127 -7.83 -7.95 -16.94
CA VAL A 127 -6.38 -7.80 -16.85
C VAL A 127 -5.83 -8.80 -15.85
N PHE A 128 -4.99 -9.71 -16.35
CA PHE A 128 -4.29 -10.69 -15.54
C PHE A 128 -2.92 -10.12 -15.13
N LEU A 129 -2.67 -9.96 -13.83
CA LEU A 129 -1.35 -9.70 -13.29
C LEU A 129 -0.70 -11.05 -13.00
N VAL A 130 0.14 -11.52 -13.92
CA VAL A 130 0.62 -12.91 -13.92
C VAL A 130 2.04 -13.00 -13.39
N GLY A 131 2.22 -13.70 -12.29
CA GLY A 131 3.52 -14.12 -11.79
C GLY A 131 4.03 -15.33 -12.59
N LEU A 132 5.11 -15.16 -13.39
CA LEU A 132 5.70 -16.24 -14.16
C LEU A 132 6.64 -17.14 -13.36
N GLY A 133 6.78 -16.94 -12.05
CA GLY A 133 7.87 -17.58 -11.33
C GLY A 133 9.21 -17.06 -11.81
N MET A 134 10.17 -17.93 -11.96
CA MET A 134 11.54 -17.52 -12.34
C MET A 134 11.73 -17.25 -13.84
N GLY A 135 10.67 -17.33 -14.64
CA GLY A 135 10.72 -16.95 -16.05
C GLY A 135 10.87 -18.11 -17.04
N THR A 136 10.69 -19.35 -16.60
CA THR A 136 10.62 -20.52 -17.48
C THR A 136 9.27 -21.22 -17.36
N ARG A 137 8.85 -21.93 -18.41
CA ARG A 137 7.56 -22.65 -18.45
C ARG A 137 7.42 -23.67 -17.31
N ALA A 138 8.51 -24.31 -16.92
CA ALA A 138 8.55 -25.27 -15.82
C ALA A 138 8.22 -24.65 -14.45
N GLY A 139 8.47 -23.35 -14.28
CA GLY A 139 8.16 -22.60 -13.06
C GLY A 139 6.80 -21.91 -13.05
N MET A 140 6.02 -21.99 -14.13
CA MET A 140 4.69 -21.40 -14.22
C MET A 140 3.65 -22.26 -13.50
N THR A 141 2.70 -21.63 -12.83
CA THR A 141 1.55 -22.35 -12.27
C THR A 141 0.56 -22.72 -13.38
N GLY A 142 -0.25 -23.76 -13.17
CA GLY A 142 -1.29 -24.11 -14.13
C GLY A 142 -2.34 -23.00 -14.34
N GLU A 143 -2.55 -22.13 -13.34
CA GLU A 143 -3.42 -20.96 -13.46
C GLU A 143 -2.78 -19.88 -14.34
N ALA A 144 -1.47 -19.64 -14.17
CA ALA A 144 -0.72 -18.73 -15.03
C ALA A 144 -0.79 -19.14 -16.50
N ILE A 145 -0.57 -20.43 -16.80
CA ILE A 145 -0.65 -20.94 -18.16
C ILE A 145 -2.03 -20.68 -18.79
N ARG A 146 -3.12 -20.99 -18.07
CA ARG A 146 -4.48 -20.73 -18.57
C ARG A 146 -4.74 -19.24 -18.84
N ALA A 147 -4.31 -18.37 -17.94
CA ALA A 147 -4.48 -16.92 -18.15
C ALA A 147 -3.68 -16.41 -19.34
N LEU A 148 -2.49 -16.97 -19.57
CA LEU A 148 -1.67 -16.64 -20.75
C LEU A 148 -2.29 -17.14 -22.06
N GLU A 149 -2.94 -18.32 -22.05
CA GLU A 149 -3.67 -18.85 -23.19
C GLU A 149 -4.91 -17.99 -23.55
N GLU A 150 -5.51 -17.33 -22.56
CA GLU A 150 -6.68 -16.47 -22.76
C GLU A 150 -6.33 -15.03 -23.15
N ALA A 151 -5.11 -14.57 -22.87
CA ALA A 151 -4.70 -13.19 -23.11
C ALA A 151 -4.45 -12.91 -24.60
N GLN A 152 -4.84 -11.71 -25.03
CA GLN A 152 -4.68 -11.24 -26.42
C GLN A 152 -3.47 -10.30 -26.54
N VAL A 153 -3.14 -9.59 -25.45
CA VAL A 153 -2.02 -8.63 -25.39
C VAL A 153 -1.23 -8.85 -24.11
N PHE A 154 0.08 -8.82 -24.23
CA PHE A 154 1.02 -9.07 -23.14
C PHE A 154 1.88 -7.84 -22.89
N PHE A 155 1.97 -7.39 -21.65
CA PHE A 155 2.88 -6.35 -21.20
C PHE A 155 3.93 -6.93 -20.26
N GLY A 156 5.14 -6.43 -20.31
CA GLY A 156 6.20 -6.84 -19.40
C GLY A 156 7.57 -6.36 -19.83
N ALA A 157 8.58 -6.61 -19.00
CA ALA A 157 9.96 -6.42 -19.41
C ALA A 157 10.33 -7.39 -20.56
N LYS A 158 11.19 -6.96 -21.48
CA LYS A 158 11.57 -7.72 -22.67
C LYS A 158 11.91 -9.19 -22.36
N ARG A 159 12.75 -9.43 -21.36
CA ARG A 159 13.13 -10.76 -20.88
C ARG A 159 11.93 -11.61 -20.45
N MET A 160 10.94 -11.00 -19.81
CA MET A 160 9.75 -11.74 -19.35
C MET A 160 8.81 -12.07 -20.51
N LEU A 161 8.76 -11.21 -21.53
CA LEU A 161 7.98 -11.46 -22.75
C LEU A 161 8.58 -12.60 -23.59
N GLU A 162 9.90 -12.77 -23.59
CA GLU A 162 10.58 -13.90 -24.22
C GLU A 162 10.10 -15.24 -23.64
N ALA A 163 9.85 -15.31 -22.33
CA ALA A 163 9.35 -16.51 -21.66
C ALA A 163 7.91 -16.90 -22.05
N VAL A 164 7.18 -16.01 -22.69
CA VAL A 164 5.79 -16.20 -23.15
C VAL A 164 5.64 -16.07 -24.68
N GLU A 165 6.74 -16.18 -25.42
CA GLU A 165 6.74 -16.02 -26.87
C GLU A 165 5.82 -17.03 -27.58
N ASP A 166 5.74 -18.25 -27.07
CA ASP A 166 4.91 -19.34 -27.60
C ASP A 166 3.39 -19.11 -27.43
N PHE A 167 2.97 -18.18 -26.56
CA PHE A 167 1.55 -17.89 -26.36
C PHE A 167 1.04 -16.92 -27.45
N PRO A 168 -0.17 -17.13 -27.99
CA PRO A 168 -0.74 -16.26 -29.01
C PRO A 168 -1.05 -14.87 -28.43
N GLY A 169 -0.84 -13.82 -29.24
CA GLY A 169 -1.14 -12.44 -28.87
C GLY A 169 0.06 -11.50 -29.01
N GLU A 170 -0.23 -10.21 -28.98
CA GLU A 170 0.77 -9.16 -29.16
C GLU A 170 1.61 -8.97 -27.89
N LYS A 171 2.94 -8.80 -28.01
CA LYS A 171 3.88 -8.58 -26.92
C LYS A 171 4.39 -7.14 -26.95
N ILE A 172 4.12 -6.38 -25.89
CA ILE A 172 4.48 -4.98 -25.76
C ILE A 172 5.51 -4.84 -24.63
N PRO A 173 6.75 -4.42 -24.93
CA PRO A 173 7.81 -4.29 -23.93
C PRO A 173 7.62 -3.02 -23.08
N GLU A 174 6.57 -3.02 -22.27
CA GLU A 174 6.29 -1.95 -21.30
C GLU A 174 6.04 -2.58 -19.92
N TYR A 175 6.66 -2.01 -18.88
CA TYR A 175 6.55 -2.46 -17.48
C TYR A 175 6.13 -1.35 -16.51
N ARG A 176 6.05 -0.10 -16.97
CA ARG A 176 5.63 1.04 -16.15
C ARG A 176 4.11 1.11 -16.08
N ALA A 177 3.59 1.29 -14.88
CA ALA A 177 2.14 1.23 -14.62
C ALA A 177 1.31 2.24 -15.43
N GLY A 178 1.77 3.51 -15.54
CA GLY A 178 1.05 4.54 -16.30
C GLY A 178 0.83 4.18 -17.76
N PRO A 179 1.90 3.99 -18.54
CA PRO A 179 1.80 3.61 -19.95
C PRO A 179 1.01 2.32 -20.20
N ILE A 180 1.12 1.31 -19.32
CA ILE A 180 0.32 0.07 -19.41
C ILE A 180 -1.17 0.39 -19.31
N VAL A 181 -1.58 1.18 -18.31
CA VAL A 181 -2.99 1.57 -18.13
C VAL A 181 -3.51 2.34 -19.34
N GLU A 182 -2.76 3.35 -19.81
CA GLU A 182 -3.12 4.15 -21.00
C GLU A 182 -3.31 3.26 -22.23
N GLU A 183 -2.40 2.30 -22.45
CA GLU A 183 -2.46 1.40 -23.60
C GLU A 183 -3.65 0.43 -23.50
N ILE A 184 -3.91 -0.15 -22.32
CA ILE A 184 -5.09 -0.98 -22.07
C ILE A 184 -6.39 -0.21 -22.38
N LEU A 185 -6.47 1.05 -21.99
CA LEU A 185 -7.67 1.86 -22.18
C LEU A 185 -7.91 2.26 -23.64
N ARG A 186 -6.85 2.35 -24.44
CA ARG A 186 -6.89 2.75 -25.86
C ARG A 186 -7.26 1.60 -26.80
N ARG A 187 -7.00 0.36 -26.41
CA ARG A 187 -7.13 -0.82 -27.26
C ARG A 187 -8.55 -1.36 -27.34
N GLU A 188 -8.84 -2.11 -28.39
CA GLU A 188 -10.12 -2.78 -28.61
C GLU A 188 -10.19 -4.16 -27.94
N GLU A 189 -9.02 -4.79 -27.69
CA GLU A 189 -8.94 -6.09 -27.04
C GLU A 189 -9.52 -6.06 -25.63
N SER A 190 -10.05 -7.20 -25.19
CA SER A 190 -10.72 -7.35 -23.91
C SER A 190 -9.90 -8.08 -22.85
N ARG A 191 -8.85 -8.83 -23.23
CA ARG A 191 -8.04 -9.67 -22.34
C ARG A 191 -6.56 -9.35 -22.43
N PHE A 192 -6.00 -8.92 -21.33
CA PHE A 192 -4.62 -8.45 -21.19
C PHE A 192 -3.88 -9.24 -20.12
N ALA A 193 -2.62 -9.55 -20.35
CA ALA A 193 -1.73 -10.11 -19.34
C ALA A 193 -0.55 -9.16 -19.08
N VAL A 194 -0.35 -8.80 -17.82
CA VAL A 194 0.86 -8.09 -17.38
C VAL A 194 1.77 -9.09 -16.70
N ILE A 195 2.92 -9.29 -17.30
CA ILE A 195 3.87 -10.34 -16.93
C ILE A 195 4.86 -9.83 -15.91
N LEU A 196 4.90 -10.50 -14.76
CA LEU A 196 5.71 -10.15 -13.61
C LEU A 196 6.68 -11.28 -13.27
N SER A 197 7.91 -10.93 -12.90
CA SER A 197 8.89 -11.90 -12.43
C SER A 197 8.55 -12.38 -11.03
N GLY A 198 8.70 -13.66 -10.74
CA GLY A 198 8.41 -14.23 -9.44
C GLY A 198 6.91 -14.29 -9.14
N ASP A 199 6.57 -13.88 -7.95
CA ASP A 199 5.19 -13.71 -7.46
C ASP A 199 4.80 -12.23 -7.46
N PRO A 200 3.58 -11.87 -7.88
CA PRO A 200 3.12 -10.48 -7.89
C PRO A 200 3.13 -9.79 -6.51
N GLY A 201 3.00 -10.55 -5.44
CA GLY A 201 3.08 -10.05 -4.06
C GLY A 201 4.50 -9.92 -3.53
N PHE A 202 5.54 -10.33 -4.31
CA PHE A 202 6.91 -10.40 -3.84
C PHE A 202 7.81 -9.34 -4.50
N TYR A 203 7.88 -8.14 -3.92
CA TYR A 203 8.67 -7.00 -4.40
C TYR A 203 8.45 -6.63 -5.87
N SER A 204 7.23 -6.77 -6.35
CA SER A 204 6.84 -6.43 -7.72
C SER A 204 6.12 -5.09 -7.82
N GLY A 205 5.95 -4.57 -9.05
CA GLY A 205 5.13 -3.41 -9.34
C GLY A 205 3.61 -3.67 -9.37
N ALA A 206 3.17 -4.90 -9.07
CA ALA A 206 1.76 -5.31 -9.21
C ALA A 206 0.80 -4.47 -8.39
N ALA A 207 1.15 -4.14 -7.15
CA ALA A 207 0.27 -3.39 -6.25
C ALA A 207 -0.06 -1.98 -6.80
N GLN A 208 0.94 -1.27 -7.32
CA GLN A 208 0.75 0.05 -7.91
C GLN A 208 -0.07 0.00 -9.21
N LEU A 209 0.19 -1.01 -10.04
CA LEU A 209 -0.56 -1.21 -11.27
C LEU A 209 -2.01 -1.59 -10.99
N ARG A 210 -2.22 -2.50 -10.04
CA ARG A 210 -3.55 -2.94 -9.60
C ARG A 210 -4.39 -1.76 -9.11
N ALA A 211 -3.84 -0.93 -8.21
CA ALA A 211 -4.53 0.23 -7.68
C ALA A 211 -5.04 1.16 -8.80
N ARG A 212 -4.21 1.44 -9.81
CA ARG A 212 -4.58 2.28 -10.94
C ARG A 212 -5.65 1.65 -11.86
N LEU A 213 -5.58 0.34 -12.08
CA LEU A 213 -6.55 -0.37 -12.92
C LEU A 213 -7.91 -0.49 -12.23
N GLU A 214 -7.95 -0.66 -10.91
CA GLU A 214 -9.18 -0.74 -10.12
C GLU A 214 -9.93 0.61 -10.03
N GLU A 215 -9.28 1.74 -10.33
CA GLU A 215 -9.93 3.04 -10.49
C GLU A 215 -10.82 3.11 -11.76
N VAL A 216 -10.66 2.17 -12.69
CA VAL A 216 -11.40 2.15 -13.96
C VAL A 216 -12.60 1.20 -13.87
N PRO A 217 -13.86 1.69 -13.90
CA PRO A 217 -15.05 0.89 -13.55
C PRO A 217 -15.31 -0.35 -14.41
N TYR A 218 -14.76 -0.41 -15.63
CA TYR A 218 -14.96 -1.52 -16.59
C TYR A 218 -13.72 -2.39 -16.76
N VAL A 219 -12.75 -2.29 -15.85
CA VAL A 219 -11.57 -3.15 -15.83
C VAL A 219 -11.65 -4.10 -14.64
N LYS A 220 -11.60 -5.40 -14.92
CA LYS A 220 -11.54 -6.45 -13.90
C LYS A 220 -10.10 -6.94 -13.78
N VAL A 221 -9.51 -6.81 -12.59
CA VAL A 221 -8.13 -7.23 -12.35
C VAL A 221 -8.09 -8.55 -11.61
N LYS A 222 -7.39 -9.54 -12.17
CA LYS A 222 -7.08 -10.82 -11.52
C LYS A 222 -5.59 -10.92 -11.28
N THR A 223 -5.19 -11.19 -10.04
CA THR A 223 -3.78 -11.44 -9.70
C THR A 223 -3.56 -12.94 -9.60
N ILE A 224 -2.58 -13.44 -10.35
CA ILE A 224 -2.24 -14.86 -10.43
C ILE A 224 -0.86 -15.06 -9.84
N CYS A 225 -0.77 -15.90 -8.80
CA CYS A 225 0.48 -16.14 -8.09
C CYS A 225 1.52 -16.84 -8.96
N GLY A 226 2.79 -16.57 -8.66
CA GLY A 226 3.93 -17.26 -9.22
C GLY A 226 4.87 -17.75 -8.12
N ILE A 227 5.83 -18.59 -8.46
CA ILE A 227 6.85 -19.06 -7.52
C ILE A 227 7.86 -17.93 -7.30
N SER A 228 8.01 -17.46 -6.04
CA SER A 228 9.01 -16.43 -5.71
C SER A 228 10.44 -17.01 -5.72
N SER A 229 11.43 -16.13 -5.93
CA SER A 229 12.85 -16.53 -5.85
C SER A 229 13.23 -17.09 -4.47
N ALA A 230 12.60 -16.63 -3.41
CA ALA A 230 12.80 -17.18 -2.07
C ALA A 230 12.34 -18.65 -1.99
N ALA A 231 11.14 -18.93 -2.46
CA ALA A 231 10.61 -20.31 -2.48
C ALA A 231 11.48 -21.22 -3.36
N TRP A 232 11.87 -20.76 -4.55
CA TRP A 232 12.68 -21.53 -5.48
C TRP A 232 14.07 -21.85 -4.92
N LEU A 233 14.82 -20.81 -4.47
CA LEU A 233 16.16 -21.00 -3.92
C LEU A 233 16.12 -21.92 -2.68
N CYS A 234 15.20 -21.69 -1.76
CA CYS A 234 15.10 -22.49 -0.54
C CYS A 234 14.71 -23.95 -0.83
N ALA A 235 13.85 -24.20 -1.81
CA ALA A 235 13.53 -25.55 -2.25
C ALA A 235 14.76 -26.28 -2.80
N LYS A 236 15.56 -25.60 -3.64
CA LYS A 236 16.80 -26.15 -4.19
C LYS A 236 17.85 -26.46 -3.10
N LEU A 237 17.86 -25.64 -2.04
CA LEU A 237 18.75 -25.82 -0.88
C LEU A 237 18.22 -26.84 0.14
N GLY A 238 16.98 -27.30 0.03
CA GLY A 238 16.33 -28.14 1.04
C GLY A 238 16.12 -27.40 2.37
N LYS A 239 15.92 -26.08 2.34
CA LYS A 239 15.82 -25.23 3.54
C LYS A 239 14.42 -24.60 3.66
N SER A 240 13.93 -24.46 4.89
CA SER A 240 12.74 -23.66 5.20
C SER A 240 13.06 -22.17 5.11
N TRP A 241 12.11 -21.36 4.66
CA TRP A 241 12.22 -19.89 4.57
C TRP A 241 11.17 -19.15 5.42
N GLN A 242 10.29 -19.87 6.12
CA GLN A 242 9.24 -19.28 6.96
C GLN A 242 9.78 -18.42 8.12
N ASP A 243 11.01 -18.69 8.58
CA ASP A 243 11.74 -17.98 9.64
C ASP A 243 12.76 -16.97 9.09
N ALA A 244 12.80 -16.77 7.78
CA ALA A 244 13.71 -15.83 7.16
C ALA A 244 13.14 -14.39 7.17
N ALA A 245 13.95 -13.42 7.56
CA ALA A 245 13.67 -12.03 7.22
C ALA A 245 13.86 -11.83 5.72
N ILE A 246 12.89 -11.22 5.08
CA ILE A 246 12.89 -11.02 3.61
C ILE A 246 13.13 -9.56 3.31
N MET A 247 14.07 -9.26 2.40
CA MET A 247 14.37 -7.91 1.96
C MET A 247 14.72 -7.85 0.48
N SER A 248 14.61 -6.67 -0.11
CA SER A 248 15.10 -6.38 -1.46
C SER A 248 16.13 -5.27 -1.38
N LEU A 249 17.31 -5.54 -1.87
CA LEU A 249 18.42 -4.59 -1.97
C LEU A 249 18.69 -4.16 -3.42
N HIS A 250 17.91 -4.70 -4.36
CA HIS A 250 17.94 -4.28 -5.75
C HIS A 250 17.15 -2.97 -5.91
N GLY A 251 17.87 -1.85 -6.12
CA GLY A 251 17.28 -0.53 -6.26
C GLY A 251 16.59 0.03 -5.01
N ARG A 252 16.87 -0.55 -3.82
CA ARG A 252 16.31 -0.12 -2.54
C ARG A 252 17.39 0.06 -1.48
N SER A 253 17.14 0.93 -0.51
CA SER A 253 18.00 1.12 0.66
C SER A 253 17.74 0.04 1.72
N GLY A 254 18.74 -0.27 2.51
CA GLY A 254 18.69 -1.22 3.61
C GLY A 254 20.09 -1.74 3.96
N SER A 255 20.24 -2.37 5.12
CA SER A 255 21.49 -2.99 5.59
C SER A 255 21.34 -4.51 5.65
N LEU A 256 22.06 -5.23 4.80
CA LEU A 256 22.14 -6.70 4.91
C LEU A 256 22.81 -7.10 6.23
N ALA A 257 23.89 -6.43 6.59
CA ALA A 257 24.60 -6.69 7.85
C ALA A 257 23.72 -6.44 9.07
N GLY A 258 22.93 -5.37 9.06
CA GLY A 258 21.94 -5.07 10.10
C GLY A 258 20.87 -6.16 10.22
N ALA A 259 20.35 -6.62 9.10
CA ALA A 259 19.39 -7.73 9.06
C ALA A 259 19.98 -9.04 9.58
N VAL A 260 21.18 -9.41 9.13
CA VAL A 260 21.88 -10.66 9.53
C VAL A 260 22.23 -10.67 11.01
N ARG A 261 22.50 -9.53 11.64
CA ARG A 261 22.71 -9.45 13.09
C ARG A 261 21.45 -9.71 13.92
N ARG A 262 20.28 -9.35 13.37
CA ARG A 262 18.97 -9.49 14.04
C ARG A 262 18.34 -10.86 13.80
N HIS A 263 18.48 -11.37 12.59
CA HIS A 263 17.80 -12.58 12.14
C HIS A 263 18.80 -13.68 11.82
N ARG A 264 18.53 -14.88 12.30
CA ARG A 264 19.37 -16.05 12.01
C ARG A 264 19.40 -16.42 10.53
N LYS A 265 18.37 -16.02 9.81
CA LYS A 265 18.18 -16.30 8.39
C LYS A 265 17.62 -15.06 7.70
N VAL A 266 18.26 -14.63 6.62
CA VAL A 266 17.87 -13.48 5.82
C VAL A 266 17.87 -13.89 4.35
N PHE A 267 16.75 -13.68 3.67
CA PHE A 267 16.68 -13.76 2.23
C PHE A 267 16.71 -12.35 1.63
N ALA A 268 17.56 -12.13 0.62
CA ALA A 268 17.66 -10.84 -0.05
C ALA A 268 17.65 -11.00 -1.58
N ILE A 269 16.85 -10.16 -2.25
CA ILE A 269 16.98 -9.93 -3.69
C ILE A 269 18.16 -8.97 -3.87
N ALA A 270 19.24 -9.45 -4.50
CA ALA A 270 20.49 -8.72 -4.61
C ALA A 270 20.68 -8.05 -5.98
N GLY A 271 20.15 -8.64 -7.05
CA GLY A 271 20.48 -8.19 -8.41
C GLY A 271 21.97 -8.39 -8.70
N ASP A 272 22.61 -7.36 -9.19
CA ASP A 272 24.05 -7.29 -9.50
C ASP A 272 24.93 -6.95 -8.29
N ASN A 273 24.34 -6.69 -7.11
CA ASN A 273 25.06 -6.17 -5.94
C ASN A 273 25.62 -7.27 -5.00
N VAL A 274 25.63 -8.55 -5.39
CA VAL A 274 26.08 -9.65 -4.50
C VAL A 274 27.51 -9.44 -3.99
N GLY A 275 28.41 -8.96 -4.88
CA GLY A 275 29.79 -8.66 -4.50
C GLY A 275 29.89 -7.60 -3.40
N GLU A 276 29.16 -6.49 -3.54
CA GLU A 276 29.10 -5.41 -2.55
C GLU A 276 28.49 -5.88 -1.22
N LEU A 277 27.45 -6.71 -1.29
CA LEU A 277 26.77 -7.25 -0.11
C LEU A 277 27.64 -8.23 0.68
N THR A 278 28.43 -9.06 0.01
CA THR A 278 29.41 -9.94 0.68
C THR A 278 30.58 -9.16 1.26
N GLU A 279 31.00 -8.07 0.60
CA GLU A 279 31.98 -7.13 1.13
C GLU A 279 31.44 -6.42 2.39
N GLU A 280 30.19 -5.92 2.35
CA GLU A 280 29.49 -5.33 3.51
C GLU A 280 29.50 -6.28 4.71
N LEU A 281 29.12 -7.56 4.50
CA LEU A 281 29.14 -8.57 5.57
C LEU A 281 30.55 -8.73 6.16
N CYS A 282 31.58 -8.81 5.32
CA CYS A 282 32.98 -8.94 5.78
C CYS A 282 33.43 -7.69 6.54
N ALA A 283 33.18 -6.50 6.00
CA ALA A 283 33.56 -5.23 6.62
C ALA A 283 32.89 -5.04 8.00
N CYS A 284 31.70 -5.60 8.17
CA CYS A 284 30.92 -5.58 9.41
C CYS A 284 31.23 -6.74 10.36
N GLY A 285 32.30 -7.53 10.12
CA GLY A 285 32.69 -8.64 10.98
C GLY A 285 31.80 -9.88 10.89
N LEU A 286 30.98 -9.98 9.84
CA LEU A 286 30.06 -11.11 9.56
C LEU A 286 30.63 -12.06 8.49
N GLY A 287 31.91 -12.04 8.23
CA GLY A 287 32.56 -12.86 7.19
C GLY A 287 32.39 -14.38 7.39
N SER A 288 32.04 -14.84 8.60
CA SER A 288 31.74 -16.26 8.90
C SER A 288 30.29 -16.66 8.58
N ALA A 289 29.41 -15.71 8.21
CA ALA A 289 28.03 -16.00 7.83
C ALA A 289 28.00 -16.92 6.61
N GLN A 290 27.13 -17.93 6.63
CA GLN A 290 26.90 -18.83 5.49
C GLN A 290 26.01 -18.11 4.48
N VAL A 291 26.48 -18.03 3.24
CA VAL A 291 25.77 -17.37 2.15
C VAL A 291 25.52 -18.41 1.04
N SER A 292 24.29 -18.52 0.61
CA SER A 292 23.90 -19.29 -0.56
C SER A 292 23.37 -18.31 -1.60
N VAL A 293 24.07 -18.20 -2.72
CA VAL A 293 23.72 -17.31 -3.84
C VAL A 293 23.07 -18.15 -4.93
N GLY A 294 21.83 -17.80 -5.30
CA GLY A 294 21.14 -18.38 -6.46
C GLY A 294 21.13 -17.36 -7.58
N SER A 295 21.70 -17.72 -8.72
CA SER A 295 21.75 -16.88 -9.92
C SER A 295 21.03 -17.55 -11.07
N ASN A 296 20.35 -16.77 -11.90
CA ASN A 296 19.59 -17.22 -13.07
C ASN A 296 18.67 -18.42 -12.76
N LEU A 297 17.99 -18.34 -11.59
CA LEU A 297 17.17 -19.45 -11.10
C LEU A 297 16.12 -19.87 -12.14
N SER A 298 15.99 -21.18 -12.36
CA SER A 298 15.12 -21.83 -13.36
C SER A 298 15.60 -21.75 -14.82
N TYR A 299 16.57 -20.92 -15.17
CA TYR A 299 17.15 -20.89 -16.51
C TYR A 299 18.18 -22.02 -16.70
N GLU A 300 18.58 -22.28 -17.95
CA GLU A 300 19.55 -23.34 -18.27
C GLU A 300 20.91 -23.15 -17.61
N ASP A 301 21.29 -21.89 -17.39
CA ASP A 301 22.50 -21.46 -16.70
C ASP A 301 22.28 -21.19 -15.18
N GLU A 302 21.25 -21.81 -14.58
CA GLU A 302 21.02 -21.76 -13.14
C GLU A 302 22.27 -22.18 -12.38
N THR A 303 22.73 -21.31 -11.48
CA THR A 303 23.83 -21.65 -10.57
C THR A 303 23.45 -21.39 -9.12
N ILE A 304 23.90 -22.27 -8.23
CA ILE A 304 23.78 -22.09 -6.78
C ILE A 304 25.17 -22.26 -6.18
N VAL A 305 25.67 -21.17 -5.59
CA VAL A 305 26.98 -21.14 -4.96
C VAL A 305 26.82 -20.96 -3.47
N CYS A 306 27.40 -21.86 -2.67
CA CYS A 306 27.36 -21.79 -1.21
C CYS A 306 28.77 -21.61 -0.65
N GLY A 307 28.91 -20.78 0.37
CA GLY A 307 30.17 -20.55 1.05
C GLY A 307 30.02 -19.55 2.20
N ARG A 308 31.12 -19.25 2.87
CA ARG A 308 31.14 -18.15 3.85
C ARG A 308 31.19 -16.82 3.09
N ALA A 309 30.66 -15.76 3.69
CA ALA A 309 30.72 -14.43 3.08
C ALA A 309 32.17 -14.04 2.71
N SER A 310 33.14 -14.39 3.57
CA SER A 310 34.59 -14.17 3.32
C SER A 310 35.14 -14.97 2.12
N GLU A 311 34.55 -16.12 1.77
CA GLU A 311 34.97 -16.97 0.66
C GLU A 311 34.34 -16.51 -0.67
N LEU A 312 33.21 -15.80 -0.59
CA LEU A 312 32.48 -15.26 -1.74
C LEU A 312 32.83 -13.80 -2.03
N ARG A 313 33.58 -13.17 -1.15
CA ARG A 313 34.06 -11.80 -1.31
C ARG A 313 34.85 -11.62 -2.61
N GLY A 314 34.51 -10.57 -3.38
CA GLY A 314 35.20 -10.24 -4.62
C GLY A 314 34.88 -11.17 -5.78
N ARG A 315 33.90 -12.06 -5.65
CA ARG A 315 33.39 -12.86 -6.78
C ARG A 315 32.31 -12.11 -7.53
N ASP A 316 32.33 -12.21 -8.84
CA ASP A 316 31.27 -11.70 -9.70
C ASP A 316 30.12 -12.70 -9.77
N PHE A 317 28.89 -12.16 -9.79
CA PHE A 317 27.66 -12.92 -9.92
C PHE A 317 26.76 -12.29 -11.00
N PRO A 318 25.94 -13.11 -11.70
CA PRO A 318 24.99 -12.59 -12.67
C PRO A 318 24.01 -11.57 -12.07
N PRO A 319 23.49 -10.63 -12.88
CA PRO A 319 22.54 -9.61 -12.41
C PRO A 319 21.23 -10.14 -11.84
N LEU A 320 20.85 -11.38 -12.22
CA LEU A 320 19.65 -12.03 -11.70
C LEU A 320 19.99 -12.92 -10.50
N SER A 321 20.48 -12.30 -9.43
CA SER A 321 20.90 -13.03 -8.24
C SER A 321 20.07 -12.68 -7.02
N CYS A 322 19.87 -13.69 -6.17
CA CYS A 322 19.34 -13.55 -4.82
C CYS A 322 20.21 -14.39 -3.86
N LEU A 323 20.13 -14.08 -2.59
CA LEU A 323 20.92 -14.77 -1.58
C LEU A 323 20.11 -15.13 -0.34
N LEU A 324 20.49 -16.26 0.26
CA LEU A 324 20.07 -16.70 1.58
C LEU A 324 21.28 -16.65 2.49
N VAL A 325 21.23 -15.82 3.53
CA VAL A 325 22.29 -15.68 4.53
C VAL A 325 21.84 -16.32 5.83
N GLU A 326 22.67 -17.18 6.41
CA GLU A 326 22.43 -17.81 7.70
C GLU A 326 23.60 -17.49 8.65
N TYR A 327 23.28 -16.96 9.81
CA TYR A 327 24.28 -16.59 10.81
C TYR A 327 23.90 -17.07 12.20
N LYS A 328 24.70 -18.00 12.74
CA LYS A 328 24.43 -18.60 14.06
C LYS A 328 24.64 -17.63 15.22
N GLY A 329 25.45 -16.58 15.03
CA GLY A 329 25.66 -15.51 16.00
C GLY A 329 24.56 -14.46 16.06
N ALA A 330 23.52 -14.55 15.22
CA ALA A 330 22.40 -13.63 15.27
C ALA A 330 21.52 -13.87 16.51
N GLY A 331 20.95 -12.78 17.03
CA GLY A 331 20.04 -12.83 18.19
C GLY A 331 20.70 -12.57 19.55
N GLY A 332 22.02 -12.31 19.58
CA GLY A 332 22.73 -11.85 20.79
C GLY A 332 23.00 -10.34 20.84
N VAL A 333 22.67 -9.61 19.77
CA VAL A 333 22.81 -8.15 19.75
C VAL A 333 21.58 -7.52 20.37
N PRO A 334 21.73 -6.65 21.38
CA PRO A 334 20.59 -5.91 21.92
C PRO A 334 19.83 -5.18 20.82
N VAL A 335 18.51 -5.36 20.78
CA VAL A 335 17.62 -4.69 19.79
C VAL A 335 17.16 -3.33 20.31
N THR A 336 17.53 -3.00 21.55
CA THR A 336 17.22 -1.72 22.19
C THR A 336 18.33 -0.71 21.94
N GLN A 337 17.98 0.58 21.98
CA GLN A 337 18.93 1.69 22.04
C GLN A 337 19.71 1.67 23.36
N GLY A 338 20.85 2.34 23.40
CA GLY A 338 21.69 2.50 24.58
C GLY A 338 22.95 1.63 24.52
N LEU A 339 23.59 1.62 23.36
CA LEU A 339 24.95 1.06 23.27
C LEU A 339 25.88 1.82 24.20
N PRO A 340 26.76 1.12 24.96
CA PRO A 340 27.72 1.77 25.81
C PRO A 340 28.57 2.80 25.08
N ASP A 341 28.88 3.91 25.73
CA ASP A 341 29.73 4.96 25.17
C ASP A 341 31.09 4.45 24.67
N GLU A 342 31.61 3.40 25.28
CA GLU A 342 32.89 2.74 24.95
C GLU A 342 32.84 1.95 23.64
N SER A 343 31.63 1.66 23.13
CA SER A 343 31.44 1.01 21.83
C SER A 343 31.84 1.92 20.66
N PHE A 344 31.87 3.23 20.90
CA PHE A 344 32.14 4.23 19.87
C PHE A 344 33.56 4.76 19.95
N LEU A 345 34.22 4.90 18.81
CA LEU A 345 35.46 5.67 18.70
C LEU A 345 35.14 7.15 18.92
N ARG A 346 36.00 7.79 19.69
CA ARG A 346 35.89 9.21 20.03
C ARG A 346 37.11 9.96 19.52
N GLY A 347 36.91 11.23 19.20
CA GLY A 347 37.96 12.20 18.89
C GLY A 347 37.69 13.51 19.62
N SER A 348 38.02 14.62 18.97
CA SER A 348 37.80 15.96 19.51
C SER A 348 36.33 16.44 19.32
N VAL A 349 35.53 15.75 18.53
CA VAL A 349 34.11 16.11 18.30
C VAL A 349 33.21 15.62 19.43
N PRO A 350 32.14 16.36 19.78
CA PRO A 350 31.19 15.97 20.81
C PRO A 350 30.47 14.64 20.47
N MET A 351 30.09 13.91 21.53
CA MET A 351 29.27 12.69 21.46
C MET A 351 28.10 12.78 22.41
N THR A 352 26.91 12.51 21.94
CA THR A 352 25.73 12.35 22.78
C THR A 352 25.89 11.13 23.68
N LYS A 353 25.80 11.34 25.00
CA LYS A 353 26.01 10.28 26.00
C LYS A 353 24.89 9.25 25.98
N GLU A 354 25.19 8.03 26.39
CA GLU A 354 24.33 6.85 26.34
C GLU A 354 22.89 7.11 26.85
N GLU A 355 22.74 7.70 28.05
CA GLU A 355 21.45 7.94 28.68
C GLU A 355 20.63 8.96 27.88
N VAL A 356 21.26 10.05 27.46
CA VAL A 356 20.63 11.10 26.64
C VAL A 356 20.30 10.55 25.25
N ARG A 357 21.20 9.77 24.66
CA ARG A 357 21.03 9.14 23.35
C ARG A 357 19.86 8.15 23.38
N SER A 358 19.78 7.31 24.43
CA SER A 358 18.69 6.36 24.61
C SER A 358 17.32 7.03 24.66
N VAL A 359 17.21 8.11 25.44
CA VAL A 359 15.96 8.86 25.55
C VAL A 359 15.65 9.60 24.25
N SER A 360 16.64 10.20 23.60
CA SER A 360 16.45 10.88 22.30
C SER A 360 15.93 9.94 21.23
N LEU A 361 16.52 8.74 21.11
CA LEU A 361 16.07 7.71 20.17
C LEU A 361 14.66 7.17 20.50
N SER A 362 14.35 7.02 21.79
CA SER A 362 12.99 6.68 22.23
C SER A 362 11.97 7.75 21.84
N LYS A 363 12.32 9.04 21.93
CA LYS A 363 11.47 10.16 21.51
C LYS A 363 11.34 10.28 20.00
N LEU A 364 12.31 9.80 19.23
CA LEU A 364 12.22 9.71 17.77
C LEU A 364 11.15 8.72 17.31
N ARG A 365 10.88 7.62 18.04
CA ARG A 365 9.87 6.61 17.69
C ARG A 365 10.12 6.00 16.29
N LEU A 366 11.37 5.62 16.02
CA LEU A 366 11.79 5.14 14.70
C LEU A 366 11.03 3.89 14.28
N THR A 367 10.67 3.84 12.98
CA THR A 367 10.21 2.63 12.29
C THR A 367 11.38 1.95 11.60
N GLU A 368 11.23 0.67 11.26
CA GLU A 368 12.29 -0.10 10.60
C GLU A 368 12.73 0.47 9.24
N ASP A 369 11.83 1.17 8.55
CA ASP A 369 11.99 1.77 7.22
C ASP A 369 12.20 3.29 7.26
N ALA A 370 12.46 3.87 8.44
CA ALA A 370 12.60 5.31 8.62
C ALA A 370 13.71 5.92 7.76
N VAL A 371 13.41 7.08 7.19
CA VAL A 371 14.40 8.00 6.58
C VAL A 371 14.78 9.02 7.64
N VAL A 372 16.00 8.91 8.16
CA VAL A 372 16.45 9.68 9.32
C VAL A 372 17.50 10.71 8.92
N TYR A 373 17.37 11.94 9.39
CA TYR A 373 18.46 12.92 9.38
C TYR A 373 19.05 13.02 10.79
N ASP A 374 20.37 12.94 10.90
CA ASP A 374 21.13 13.25 12.11
C ASP A 374 21.97 14.52 11.85
N VAL A 375 21.46 15.65 12.32
CA VAL A 375 22.06 16.97 12.10
C VAL A 375 23.05 17.30 13.21
N GLY A 376 24.31 17.52 12.82
CA GLY A 376 25.43 17.68 13.75
C GLY A 376 25.83 16.35 14.38
N ALA A 377 26.04 15.34 13.53
CA ALA A 377 26.19 13.95 13.91
C ALA A 377 27.42 13.66 14.82
N GLY A 378 28.46 14.52 14.79
CA GLY A 378 29.64 14.40 15.64
C GLY A 378 30.37 13.08 15.42
N THR A 379 30.38 12.21 16.44
CA THR A 379 30.95 10.85 16.34
C THR A 379 30.06 9.85 15.61
N GLY A 380 28.82 10.23 15.26
CA GLY A 380 27.82 9.35 14.65
C GLY A 380 27.14 8.38 15.63
N SER A 381 27.24 8.61 16.92
CA SER A 381 26.65 7.68 17.89
C SER A 381 25.12 7.57 17.77
N VAL A 382 24.43 8.69 17.51
CA VAL A 382 22.98 8.69 17.22
C VAL A 382 22.71 8.08 15.85
N SER A 383 23.48 8.46 14.82
CA SER A 383 23.37 7.91 13.46
C SER A 383 23.44 6.39 13.44
N VAL A 384 24.43 5.82 14.15
CA VAL A 384 24.65 4.36 14.20
C VAL A 384 23.47 3.66 14.87
N GLU A 385 23.05 4.11 16.06
CA GLU A 385 21.92 3.45 16.74
C GLU A 385 20.60 3.65 16.00
N ALA A 386 20.38 4.83 15.39
CA ALA A 386 19.23 5.05 14.52
C ALA A 386 19.24 4.10 13.32
N ALA A 387 20.39 3.88 12.70
CA ALA A 387 20.55 2.96 11.57
C ALA A 387 20.31 1.50 11.96
N LEU A 388 20.77 1.11 13.15
CA LEU A 388 20.50 -0.23 13.68
C LEU A 388 19.00 -0.43 13.95
N LEU A 389 18.26 0.58 14.37
CA LEU A 389 16.81 0.53 14.57
C LEU A 389 16.07 0.56 13.23
N ALA A 390 16.44 1.48 12.33
CA ALA A 390 15.86 1.65 11.01
C ALA A 390 16.61 0.82 9.94
N TRP A 391 16.79 -0.46 10.18
CA TRP A 391 17.65 -1.33 9.36
C TRP A 391 17.17 -1.54 7.92
N ARG A 392 15.90 -1.29 7.65
CA ARG A 392 15.29 -1.27 6.30
C ARG A 392 15.25 0.11 5.66
N GLY A 393 15.54 1.15 6.45
CA GLY A 393 15.54 2.55 6.06
C GLY A 393 16.95 3.08 5.75
N ARG A 394 17.09 4.40 5.84
CA ARG A 394 18.34 5.13 5.57
C ARG A 394 18.58 6.21 6.59
N VAL A 395 19.81 6.39 7.02
CA VAL A 395 20.22 7.48 7.91
C VAL A 395 21.21 8.38 7.16
N TYR A 396 20.93 9.67 7.14
CA TYR A 396 21.81 10.71 6.60
C TYR A 396 22.47 11.42 7.79
N ALA A 397 23.77 11.20 7.98
CA ALA A 397 24.56 11.78 9.04
C ALA A 397 25.24 13.06 8.52
N ILE A 398 24.74 14.22 8.92
CA ILE A 398 25.20 15.52 8.48
C ILE A 398 26.26 16.03 9.46
N GLU A 399 27.50 16.15 9.03
CA GLU A 399 28.61 16.63 9.83
C GLU A 399 29.55 17.53 9.00
N ARG A 400 29.91 18.69 9.57
CA ARG A 400 30.75 19.68 8.88
C ARG A 400 32.25 19.44 9.02
N LYS A 401 32.66 18.76 10.12
CA LYS A 401 34.07 18.52 10.42
C LYS A 401 34.53 17.22 9.77
N GLU A 402 35.63 17.26 9.06
CA GLU A 402 36.21 16.08 8.40
C GLU A 402 36.54 14.96 9.40
N GLU A 403 37.08 15.30 10.59
CA GLU A 403 37.30 14.35 11.67
C GLU A 403 36.02 13.64 12.09
N GLY A 404 34.93 14.38 12.24
CA GLY A 404 33.60 13.81 12.54
C GLY A 404 33.13 12.86 11.45
N CYS A 405 33.24 13.26 10.20
CA CYS A 405 32.90 12.40 9.06
C CYS A 405 33.71 11.10 9.04
N ALA A 406 34.98 11.16 9.35
CA ALA A 406 35.85 9.96 9.44
C ALA A 406 35.45 9.05 10.62
N LEU A 407 35.16 9.64 11.78
CA LEU A 407 34.68 8.89 12.96
C LEU A 407 33.32 8.22 12.70
N ILE A 408 32.38 8.90 12.05
CA ILE A 408 31.09 8.32 11.69
C ILE A 408 31.30 7.08 10.81
N ARG A 409 32.09 7.19 9.75
CA ARG A 409 32.35 6.04 8.84
C ARG A 409 32.97 4.86 9.60
N GLU A 410 33.94 5.12 10.46
CA GLU A 410 34.58 4.05 11.21
C GLU A 410 33.67 3.43 12.28
N ASN A 411 32.85 4.23 12.98
CA ASN A 411 31.86 3.71 13.93
C ASN A 411 30.76 2.90 13.21
N CYS A 412 30.31 3.35 12.04
CA CYS A 412 29.38 2.59 11.20
C CYS A 412 29.95 1.23 10.79
N ARG A 413 31.20 1.19 10.35
CA ARG A 413 31.90 -0.05 10.00
C ARG A 413 32.00 -1.02 11.20
N ARG A 414 32.41 -0.54 12.35
CA ARG A 414 32.56 -1.34 13.58
C ARG A 414 31.26 -1.91 14.11
N LEU A 415 30.19 -1.15 13.98
CA LEU A 415 28.86 -1.48 14.53
C LEU A 415 27.87 -1.97 13.48
N ALA A 416 28.32 -2.22 12.24
CA ALA A 416 27.53 -2.72 11.12
C ALA A 416 26.30 -1.87 10.78
N ALA A 417 26.43 -0.56 10.82
CA ALA A 417 25.42 0.41 10.42
C ALA A 417 25.66 0.84 8.96
N SER A 418 25.52 -0.09 8.00
CA SER A 418 25.86 0.12 6.59
C SER A 418 24.85 1.00 5.85
N ASN A 419 23.66 1.23 6.42
CA ASN A 419 22.64 2.13 5.88
C ASN A 419 22.78 3.60 6.32
N VAL A 420 23.96 3.98 6.85
CA VAL A 420 24.32 5.37 7.13
C VAL A 420 25.07 5.97 5.95
N GLU A 421 24.59 7.11 5.47
CA GLU A 421 25.27 7.95 4.48
C GLU A 421 25.81 9.19 5.15
N VAL A 422 27.11 9.42 5.01
CA VAL A 422 27.79 10.57 5.63
C VAL A 422 27.80 11.75 4.68
N ILE A 423 27.13 12.82 5.07
CA ILE A 423 27.01 14.06 4.32
C ILE A 423 27.93 15.12 4.93
N ALA A 424 29.02 15.42 4.23
CA ALA A 424 29.95 16.48 4.67
C ALA A 424 29.31 17.85 4.38
N GLY A 425 28.96 18.59 5.43
CA GLY A 425 28.33 19.91 5.28
C GLY A 425 27.58 20.35 6.52
N SER A 426 26.88 21.48 6.37
CA SER A 426 26.05 22.07 7.42
C SER A 426 24.57 22.12 6.97
N ALA A 427 23.67 21.98 7.93
CA ALA A 427 22.25 22.24 7.67
C ALA A 427 21.98 23.77 7.74
N PRO A 428 21.04 24.32 6.92
CA PRO A 428 20.11 23.59 6.06
C PRO A 428 20.64 23.20 4.67
N GLU A 429 21.77 23.75 4.20
CA GLU A 429 22.25 23.61 2.82
C GLU A 429 22.45 22.14 2.43
N ALA A 430 23.07 21.36 3.29
CA ALA A 430 23.30 19.93 3.07
C ALA A 430 22.01 19.08 2.99
N LEU A 431 20.87 19.62 3.42
CA LEU A 431 19.59 18.92 3.40
C LEU A 431 18.84 19.04 2.06
N VAL A 432 19.19 20.04 1.22
CA VAL A 432 18.39 20.42 0.05
C VAL A 432 18.18 19.25 -0.93
N THR A 433 19.23 18.51 -1.23
CA THR A 433 19.22 17.41 -2.21
C THR A 433 18.79 16.06 -1.64
N LEU A 434 18.70 15.94 -0.32
CA LEU A 434 18.33 14.67 0.33
C LEU A 434 16.83 14.37 0.17
N PRO A 435 16.41 13.10 0.17
CA PRO A 435 14.99 12.72 0.16
C PRO A 435 14.28 13.22 1.42
N ALA A 436 12.95 13.44 1.35
CA ALA A 436 12.17 13.91 2.49
C ALA A 436 12.34 12.98 3.72
N PRO A 437 12.71 13.52 4.90
CA PRO A 437 12.91 12.71 6.09
C PRO A 437 11.58 12.34 6.74
N THR A 438 11.51 11.16 7.35
CA THR A 438 10.41 10.80 8.26
C THR A 438 10.73 11.20 9.69
N HIS A 439 12.02 11.14 10.06
CA HIS A 439 12.50 11.42 11.40
C HIS A 439 13.77 12.27 11.34
N VAL A 440 13.91 13.18 12.28
CA VAL A 440 15.09 14.06 12.35
C VAL A 440 15.56 14.20 13.79
N PHE A 441 16.86 13.97 14.00
CA PHE A 441 17.55 14.32 15.21
C PHE A 441 18.45 15.54 14.97
N ILE A 442 18.43 16.51 15.89
CA ILE A 442 19.31 17.68 15.85
C ILE A 442 20.13 17.71 17.13
N GLY A 443 21.40 17.31 17.02
CA GLY A 443 22.37 17.33 18.12
C GLY A 443 23.15 18.65 18.20
N GLY A 444 23.24 19.36 17.08
CA GLY A 444 23.89 20.66 16.99
C GLY A 444 23.56 21.35 15.67
N SER A 445 23.08 22.59 15.71
CA SER A 445 22.65 23.34 14.53
C SER A 445 23.63 24.46 14.10
N GLY A 446 24.68 24.71 14.88
CA GLY A 446 25.63 25.76 14.54
C GLY A 446 25.06 27.18 14.44
N GLY A 447 23.87 27.41 15.02
CA GLY A 447 23.17 28.70 14.96
C GLY A 447 22.03 28.78 13.93
N THR A 448 21.87 27.79 13.06
CA THR A 448 20.87 27.74 11.97
C THR A 448 19.62 26.93 12.31
N MET A 449 19.30 26.76 13.59
CA MET A 449 18.20 25.93 14.07
C MET A 449 16.86 26.24 13.36
N GLY A 450 16.47 27.52 13.31
CA GLY A 450 15.20 27.94 12.72
C GLY A 450 15.08 27.62 11.24
N GLU A 451 16.15 27.88 10.48
CA GLU A 451 16.21 27.61 9.04
C GLU A 451 16.20 26.10 8.78
N THR A 452 16.93 25.33 9.59
CA THR A 452 16.98 23.87 9.52
C THR A 452 15.60 23.27 9.74
N VAL A 453 14.88 23.69 10.80
CA VAL A 453 13.53 23.19 11.11
C VAL A 453 12.54 23.57 9.99
N ARG A 454 12.59 24.79 9.47
CA ARG A 454 11.75 25.20 8.33
C ARG A 454 12.01 24.34 7.09
N CYS A 455 13.26 24.09 6.75
CA CYS A 455 13.64 23.22 5.63
C CYS A 455 13.08 21.80 5.80
N ILE A 456 13.19 21.23 6.98
CA ILE A 456 12.66 19.89 7.31
C ILE A 456 11.14 19.85 7.11
N LEU A 457 10.41 20.79 7.71
CA LEU A 457 8.94 20.83 7.63
C LEU A 457 8.42 21.15 6.22
N GLN A 458 9.18 21.86 5.40
CA GLN A 458 8.88 22.05 3.97
C GLN A 458 8.96 20.74 3.20
N LYS A 459 9.96 19.90 3.51
CA LYS A 459 10.12 18.57 2.88
C LYS A 459 9.08 17.56 3.35
N ASN A 460 8.81 17.55 4.64
CA ASN A 460 7.79 16.69 5.26
C ASN A 460 7.17 17.38 6.49
N PRO A 461 5.96 17.93 6.38
CA PRO A 461 5.26 18.57 7.49
C PRO A 461 4.95 17.63 8.68
N LEU A 462 4.94 16.31 8.42
CA LEU A 462 4.68 15.27 9.41
C LEU A 462 5.96 14.65 9.99
N ALA A 463 7.14 15.20 9.68
CA ALA A 463 8.39 14.65 10.21
C ALA A 463 8.42 14.68 11.74
N ARG A 464 8.81 13.58 12.35
CA ARG A 464 9.10 13.52 13.79
C ARG A 464 10.47 14.13 14.06
N VAL A 465 10.55 15.18 14.86
CA VAL A 465 11.78 15.91 15.15
C VAL A 465 12.14 15.82 16.62
N VAL A 466 13.40 15.52 16.92
CA VAL A 466 13.97 15.54 18.27
C VAL A 466 15.20 16.44 18.30
N ILE A 467 15.24 17.39 19.22
CA ILE A 467 16.31 18.37 19.37
C ILE A 467 16.90 18.24 20.77
N ASN A 468 18.22 18.06 20.86
CA ASN A 468 18.92 18.12 22.13
C ASN A 468 19.47 19.52 22.38
N ALA A 469 19.05 20.13 23.48
CA ALA A 469 19.49 21.45 23.93
C ALA A 469 20.23 21.34 25.27
N ILE A 470 21.51 21.64 25.24
CA ILE A 470 22.34 21.73 26.46
C ILE A 470 22.36 23.17 26.96
N ALA A 471 22.43 24.13 26.05
CA ALA A 471 22.38 25.56 26.36
C ALA A 471 20.95 26.08 26.44
N LEU A 472 20.69 27.00 27.35
CA LEU A 472 19.38 27.65 27.53
C LEU A 472 18.98 28.46 26.29
N GLU A 473 19.96 29.01 25.57
CA GLU A 473 19.76 29.73 24.31
C GLU A 473 19.13 28.82 23.25
N THR A 474 19.60 27.55 23.16
CA THR A 474 19.04 26.57 22.23
C THR A 474 17.60 26.21 22.59
N LEU A 475 17.33 26.00 23.89
CA LEU A 475 15.95 25.79 24.37
C LEU A 475 15.04 26.97 24.06
N SER A 476 15.53 28.20 24.29
CA SER A 476 14.79 29.43 23.99
C SER A 476 14.46 29.53 22.51
N GLN A 477 15.41 29.19 21.62
CA GLN A 477 15.15 29.15 20.17
C GLN A 477 14.04 28.14 19.80
N VAL A 478 14.04 26.94 20.38
CA VAL A 478 12.98 25.95 20.13
C VAL A 478 11.61 26.47 20.59
N LEU A 479 11.55 27.09 21.78
CA LEU A 479 10.31 27.70 22.29
C LEU A 479 9.85 28.90 21.46
N ALA A 480 10.74 29.68 20.90
CA ALA A 480 10.39 30.75 19.95
C ALA A 480 9.81 30.17 18.67
N LEU A 481 10.45 29.14 18.08
CA LEU A 481 9.98 28.46 16.89
C LEU A 481 8.57 27.84 17.06
N SER A 482 8.23 27.34 18.26
CA SER A 482 6.89 26.81 18.53
C SER A 482 5.78 27.84 18.46
N ARG A 483 6.09 29.13 18.54
CA ARG A 483 5.14 30.23 18.37
C ARG A 483 5.01 30.68 16.91
N GLU A 484 6.05 30.45 16.12
CA GLU A 484 6.13 30.87 14.71
C GLU A 484 5.65 29.76 13.76
N LEU A 485 5.88 28.50 14.11
CA LEU A 485 5.59 27.33 13.30
C LEU A 485 4.57 26.42 13.96
N PRO A 486 3.74 25.71 13.21
CA PRO A 486 2.76 24.76 13.73
C PRO A 486 3.45 23.46 14.20
N LEU A 487 4.24 23.56 15.29
CA LEU A 487 4.91 22.39 15.86
C LEU A 487 3.87 21.56 16.65
N SER A 488 3.36 20.51 16.03
CA SER A 488 2.38 19.63 16.67
C SER A 488 3.02 18.82 17.79
N ASN A 489 2.31 18.66 18.91
CA ASN A 489 2.71 17.79 20.03
C ASN A 489 4.11 18.12 20.62
N LEU A 490 4.47 19.40 20.76
CA LEU A 490 5.73 19.79 21.38
C LEU A 490 5.81 19.29 22.83
N GLU A 491 6.80 18.49 23.12
CA GLU A 491 7.13 17.97 24.44
C GLU A 491 8.59 18.33 24.76
N VAL A 492 8.86 18.77 25.99
CA VAL A 492 10.20 19.05 26.49
C VAL A 492 10.47 18.19 27.73
N VAL A 493 11.51 17.38 27.71
CA VAL A 493 11.94 16.53 28.80
C VAL A 493 13.36 16.93 29.20
N GLN A 494 13.61 17.11 30.48
CA GLN A 494 14.96 17.32 31.02
C GLN A 494 15.53 16.02 31.54
N ILE A 495 16.75 15.67 31.08
CA ILE A 495 17.51 14.52 31.57
C ILE A 495 18.75 15.00 32.28
N ALA A 496 18.89 14.57 33.55
CA ALA A 496 20.11 14.73 34.36
C ALA A 496 20.62 13.33 34.70
N ALA A 497 21.79 12.98 34.21
CA ALA A 497 22.43 11.69 34.45
C ALA A 497 23.67 11.85 35.30
N ALA A 498 23.88 10.93 36.26
CA ALA A 498 25.10 10.82 37.03
C ALA A 498 25.58 9.37 36.97
N ARG A 499 26.89 9.18 36.77
CA ARG A 499 27.52 7.87 36.71
C ARG A 499 28.47 7.68 37.86
N THR A 500 28.62 6.46 38.32
CA THR A 500 29.66 6.13 39.33
C THR A 500 31.03 6.34 38.72
N LYS A 501 31.93 6.92 39.53
CA LYS A 501 33.35 7.03 39.26
C LYS A 501 34.11 6.57 40.49
N GLU A 502 35.05 5.65 40.31
CA GLU A 502 35.95 5.20 41.36
C GLU A 502 37.02 6.24 41.60
N ILE A 503 37.17 6.70 42.84
CA ILE A 503 38.16 7.66 43.26
C ILE A 503 38.70 7.18 44.62
N GLY A 504 39.97 6.76 44.65
CA GLY A 504 40.64 6.32 45.90
C GLY A 504 39.92 5.16 46.61
N GLY A 505 39.32 4.22 45.87
CA GLY A 505 38.59 3.06 46.41
C GLY A 505 37.13 3.32 46.79
N TYR A 506 36.62 4.54 46.55
CA TYR A 506 35.20 4.91 46.76
C TYR A 506 34.46 5.10 45.43
N HIS A 507 33.19 4.65 45.36
CA HIS A 507 32.33 4.87 44.25
C HIS A 507 31.54 6.18 44.43
N MET A 508 31.97 7.24 43.78
CA MET A 508 31.33 8.55 43.85
C MET A 508 30.45 8.81 42.61
N MET A 509 29.34 9.54 42.78
CA MET A 509 28.49 9.97 41.68
C MET A 509 29.11 11.19 40.99
N ASN A 510 29.35 11.07 39.68
CA ASN A 510 29.82 12.14 38.82
C ASN A 510 28.66 12.59 37.93
N GLY A 511 28.09 13.79 38.17
CA GLY A 511 26.97 14.34 37.41
C GLY A 511 27.41 14.91 36.07
N GLY A 512 26.62 14.67 35.02
CA GLY A 512 26.71 15.36 33.75
C GLY A 512 25.86 16.63 33.71
N ASN A 513 26.10 17.49 32.73
CA ASN A 513 25.21 18.62 32.49
C ASN A 513 23.79 18.14 32.10
N PRO A 514 22.72 18.74 32.65
CA PRO A 514 21.38 18.47 32.23
C PRO A 514 21.19 18.77 30.72
N VAL A 515 20.42 17.94 30.05
CA VAL A 515 20.08 18.10 28.63
C VAL A 515 18.57 18.17 28.49
N PHE A 516 18.08 19.16 27.78
CA PHE A 516 16.68 19.26 27.39
C PHE A 516 16.49 18.54 26.06
N ILE A 517 15.56 17.60 26.03
CA ILE A 517 15.16 16.87 24.83
C ILE A 517 13.79 17.41 24.42
N CYS A 518 13.77 18.17 23.32
CA CYS A 518 12.56 18.74 22.76
C CYS A 518 12.10 17.86 21.60
N SER A 519 10.85 17.40 21.58
CA SER A 519 10.32 16.55 20.53
C SER A 519 8.95 17.05 20.04
N PHE A 520 8.73 17.00 18.71
CA PHE A 520 7.47 17.40 18.07
C PHE A 520 7.26 16.66 16.75
N GLY A 521 6.04 16.80 16.15
CA GLY A 521 5.67 16.11 14.91
C GLY A 521 5.28 14.64 15.13
N GLY A 522 5.05 13.92 14.02
CA GLY A 522 4.69 12.51 14.00
C GLY A 522 3.21 12.23 14.12
#